data_be8d6956b2fe8e38593fe1599a8566dc
#
_entry.id   be8d6956b2fe8e38593fe1599a8566dc
#
_cell.length_a   1.000
_cell.length_b   1.000
_cell.length_c   1.000
_cell.angle_alpha   90.00
_cell.angle_beta   90.00
_cell.angle_gamma   90.00
#
_symmetry.space_group_name_H-M   'P 1'
#
loop_
_entity.id
_entity.type
_entity.pdbx_description
1 polymer ?
#
loop_
_entity_poly.entity_id
_entity_poly.type
_entity_poly.pdbx_seq_one_letter_code
_entity_poly.pdbx_strand_id
1 'polypeptide(L)'
;MGGGDEGLQIVIFLHPPDSFTVYPTPTPNMPIDIEELRAFKGGDPEKVRESERRRFNDPSRVDTVIALDEQWRKCRGDADNLRKAKRLVSKQFQVYAKEKKDVAPLRAQAQEFTDKIAAKEKEMVDVAAQRDALLKQLGNFVHDSVPVFEHEEAPDGTLQNAIESKHGWETRRVFPDSKDQDKEELLKRNAAPGGGPDGAMLKHHQLLQRLGGYNPEAGARVGGSRCYFLKGAGVSLNYALQMYAQNFLVNQDYTLLQPPYFMRKDVMSGVAQLAEFDEALYHVGGGDETEKGEEREKYLIATSEQPICGFHMNEWIKEKDLMANPIKYAGVSTCFRKEAGSSGRDTRGIFRVHQFEKVEQFVICHPEKSWEQHEEMLMQCKTFTQSLGLSYRVVNIVSGDLNNAAAKKYDMEAWFPGYDDFREIVSIAFVVLGWLVVVGCGSWFTSIAILFSPCCFL
;
A
#
# COMPACT_ATOMS: atom_id res chain seq x y z
N MET A 1 20.57 19.27 -37.18
CA MET A 1 20.94 19.59 -35.78
C MET A 1 19.68 19.28 -34.95
N GLY A 2 19.59 18.06 -34.49
CA GLY A 2 18.49 17.58 -33.66
C GLY A 2 19.01 17.48 -32.23
N GLY A 3 18.65 18.44 -31.38
CA GLY A 3 18.81 18.33 -29.94
C GLY A 3 17.80 17.31 -29.43
N GLY A 4 18.27 16.14 -28.99
CA GLY A 4 17.44 15.18 -28.31
C GLY A 4 17.03 15.75 -26.95
N ASP A 5 15.73 15.85 -26.75
CA ASP A 5 15.07 16.15 -25.48
C ASP A 5 15.19 14.89 -24.60
N GLU A 6 16.33 14.71 -23.91
CA GLU A 6 16.53 13.66 -22.91
C GLU A 6 15.85 14.08 -21.61
N GLY A 7 14.53 14.22 -21.65
CA GLY A 7 13.71 14.38 -20.45
C GLY A 7 13.74 13.10 -19.62
N LEU A 8 13.82 13.24 -18.31
CA LEU A 8 13.71 12.13 -17.35
C LEU A 8 12.44 11.33 -17.68
N GLN A 9 12.58 10.03 -17.83
CA GLN A 9 11.46 9.13 -18.14
C GLN A 9 11.19 8.28 -16.89
N ILE A 10 9.96 8.36 -16.41
CA ILE A 10 9.51 7.54 -15.27
C ILE A 10 9.10 6.17 -15.79
N VAL A 11 9.67 5.12 -15.22
CA VAL A 11 9.41 3.73 -15.61
C VAL A 11 8.74 2.99 -14.46
N ILE A 12 7.60 2.39 -14.73
CA ILE A 12 6.93 1.48 -13.81
C ILE A 12 7.38 0.06 -14.15
N PHE A 13 8.51 -0.40 -13.54
CA PHE A 13 8.94 -1.79 -13.68
C PHE A 13 8.45 -2.62 -12.49
N LEU A 14 7.75 -3.69 -12.78
CA LEU A 14 7.47 -4.74 -11.80
C LEU A 14 8.38 -5.96 -11.99
N HIS A 15 9.07 -6.09 -13.14
CA HIS A 15 10.10 -7.09 -13.42
C HIS A 15 11.21 -6.55 -14.32
N PRO A 16 12.47 -7.00 -14.16
CA PRO A 16 13.53 -6.69 -15.11
C PRO A 16 13.24 -7.39 -16.45
N PRO A 17 13.42 -6.71 -17.61
CA PRO A 17 13.28 -7.35 -18.91
C PRO A 17 14.38 -8.42 -19.09
N ASP A 18 13.99 -9.61 -19.56
CA ASP A 18 14.90 -10.66 -19.98
C ASP A 18 15.79 -10.17 -21.13
N SER A 19 17.08 -10.02 -20.88
CA SER A 19 18.12 -9.60 -21.82
C SER A 19 18.22 -8.10 -22.13
N PHE A 20 19.05 -7.39 -21.35
CA PHE A 20 20.04 -6.41 -21.83
C PHE A 20 20.97 -6.00 -20.67
N THR A 21 22.27 -5.82 -21.01
CA THR A 21 23.38 -5.38 -20.14
C THR A 21 23.03 -4.74 -18.80
N VAL A 22 23.50 -5.43 -17.75
CA VAL A 22 23.41 -5.14 -16.32
C VAL A 22 23.71 -3.68 -15.98
N TYR A 23 22.67 -2.84 -16.02
CA TYR A 23 22.55 -1.72 -15.10
C TYR A 23 21.69 -2.22 -13.94
N PRO A 24 21.97 -1.86 -12.68
CA PRO A 24 21.06 -2.18 -11.59
C PRO A 24 19.74 -1.44 -11.86
N THR A 25 18.79 -2.17 -12.39
CA THR A 25 17.40 -1.70 -12.43
C THR A 25 16.95 -1.45 -11.00
N PRO A 26 16.25 -0.34 -10.69
CA PRO A 26 15.63 -0.19 -9.40
C PRO A 26 14.78 -1.43 -9.15
N THR A 27 15.05 -2.11 -8.05
CA THR A 27 14.26 -3.28 -7.65
C THR A 27 12.86 -2.79 -7.33
N PRO A 28 11.83 -3.29 -8.00
CA PRO A 28 10.45 -2.87 -7.72
C PRO A 28 10.11 -3.14 -6.25
N ASN A 29 9.29 -2.28 -5.67
CA ASN A 29 8.74 -2.44 -4.31
C ASN A 29 9.74 -2.24 -3.15
N MET A 30 10.64 -1.26 -3.26
CA MET A 30 11.48 -0.84 -2.13
C MET A 30 11.04 0.55 -1.67
N PRO A 31 10.64 0.73 -0.40
CA PRO A 31 10.28 2.05 0.13
C PRO A 31 11.43 3.05 0.08
N ILE A 32 12.68 2.55 0.17
CA ILE A 32 13.92 3.33 0.10
C ILE A 32 14.79 2.84 -1.06
N ASP A 33 15.28 3.76 -1.89
CA ASP A 33 16.28 3.44 -2.91
C ASP A 33 17.63 3.16 -2.25
N ILE A 34 18.37 2.17 -2.74
CA ILE A 34 19.73 1.87 -2.28
C ILE A 34 20.69 3.06 -2.44
N GLU A 35 20.43 3.98 -3.39
CA GLU A 35 21.21 5.19 -3.59
C GLU A 35 21.16 6.12 -2.35
N GLU A 36 20.05 6.12 -1.61
CA GLU A 36 19.91 6.88 -0.35
C GLU A 36 20.87 6.39 0.74
N LEU A 37 21.32 5.13 0.66
CA LEU A 37 22.28 4.53 1.58
C LEU A 37 23.74 4.70 1.11
N ARG A 38 23.96 5.29 -0.08
CA ARG A 38 25.29 5.49 -0.69
C ARG A 38 25.76 6.92 -0.49
N ALA A 39 26.37 7.25 0.67
CA ALA A 39 26.86 8.59 0.97
C ALA A 39 27.84 9.13 -0.11
N PHE A 40 28.63 8.29 -0.76
CA PHE A 40 29.54 8.67 -1.85
C PHE A 40 28.83 9.09 -3.15
N LYS A 41 27.51 8.87 -3.27
CA LYS A 41 26.65 9.30 -4.36
C LYS A 41 25.71 10.46 -3.97
N GLY A 42 25.81 10.94 -2.74
CA GLY A 42 24.96 12.02 -2.23
C GLY A 42 23.76 11.54 -1.40
N GLY A 43 23.63 10.22 -1.17
CA GLY A 43 22.63 9.66 -0.26
C GLY A 43 22.93 10.01 1.20
N ASP A 44 21.90 9.99 2.05
CA ASP A 44 21.99 10.29 3.49
C ASP A 44 21.53 9.08 4.34
N PRO A 45 22.45 8.15 4.66
CA PRO A 45 22.13 7.02 5.52
C PRO A 45 21.62 7.38 6.90
N GLU A 46 22.02 8.57 7.44
CA GLU A 46 21.56 8.99 8.77
C GLU A 46 20.09 9.39 8.76
N LYS A 47 19.64 10.01 7.69
CA LYS A 47 18.22 10.31 7.49
C LYS A 47 17.37 9.03 7.47
N VAL A 48 17.89 7.94 6.86
CA VAL A 48 17.21 6.64 6.86
C VAL A 48 17.19 6.03 8.27
N ARG A 49 18.32 6.07 9.01
CA ARG A 49 18.35 5.61 10.42
C ARG A 49 17.38 6.38 11.30
N GLU A 50 17.31 7.69 11.12
CA GLU A 50 16.37 8.53 11.87
C GLU A 50 14.92 8.17 11.55
N SER A 51 14.60 7.89 10.29
CA SER A 51 13.27 7.40 9.91
C SER A 51 12.94 6.06 10.58
N GLU A 52 13.88 5.11 10.61
CA GLU A 52 13.70 3.83 11.32
C GLU A 52 13.50 4.02 12.83
N ARG A 53 14.26 4.92 13.49
CA ARG A 53 14.04 5.26 14.92
C ARG A 53 12.64 5.82 15.16
N ARG A 54 12.19 6.76 14.30
CA ARG A 54 10.86 7.34 14.40
C ARG A 54 9.75 6.29 14.21
N ARG A 55 10.02 5.22 13.45
CA ARG A 55 9.13 4.06 13.27
C ARG A 55 9.22 3.01 14.37
N PHE A 56 10.05 3.24 15.39
CA PHE A 56 10.35 2.26 16.45
C PHE A 56 10.97 0.95 15.93
N ASN A 57 11.59 1.00 14.76
CA ASN A 57 12.37 -0.08 14.17
C ASN A 57 13.83 -0.03 14.64
N ASP A 58 14.55 -1.15 14.45
CA ASP A 58 15.98 -1.24 14.71
C ASP A 58 16.79 -0.53 13.60
N PRO A 59 17.44 0.62 13.87
CA PRO A 59 18.22 1.36 12.87
C PRO A 59 19.48 0.63 12.42
N SER A 60 19.95 -0.41 13.14
CA SER A 60 21.12 -1.20 12.75
C SER A 60 20.92 -2.01 11.46
N ARG A 61 19.66 -2.22 11.05
CA ARG A 61 19.30 -2.80 9.75
C ARG A 61 19.88 -2.01 8.59
N VAL A 62 19.92 -0.68 8.72
CA VAL A 62 20.51 0.22 7.72
C VAL A 62 21.99 -0.08 7.52
N ASP A 63 22.74 -0.28 8.62
CA ASP A 63 24.16 -0.61 8.57
C ASP A 63 24.41 -1.97 7.93
N THR A 64 23.52 -2.93 8.19
CA THR A 64 23.61 -4.26 7.57
C THR A 64 23.40 -4.18 6.06
N VAL A 65 22.45 -3.38 5.59
CA VAL A 65 22.22 -3.17 4.14
C VAL A 65 23.41 -2.47 3.50
N ILE A 66 24.00 -1.46 4.16
CA ILE A 66 25.20 -0.77 3.68
C ILE A 66 26.37 -1.77 3.53
N ALA A 67 26.62 -2.60 4.53
CA ALA A 67 27.68 -3.60 4.50
C ALA A 67 27.51 -4.61 3.36
N LEU A 68 26.28 -5.09 3.13
CA LEU A 68 25.97 -5.98 2.01
C LEU A 68 26.15 -5.28 0.64
N ASP A 69 25.77 -4.01 0.52
CA ASP A 69 26.00 -3.23 -0.71
C ASP A 69 27.50 -3.02 -0.98
N GLU A 70 28.30 -2.79 0.05
CA GLU A 70 29.77 -2.72 -0.07
C GLU A 70 30.36 -4.05 -0.50
N GLN A 71 29.91 -5.16 0.08
CA GLN A 71 30.33 -6.51 -0.31
C GLN A 71 29.95 -6.79 -1.78
N TRP A 72 28.74 -6.47 -2.19
CA TRP A 72 28.27 -6.62 -3.57
C TRP A 72 29.14 -5.82 -4.56
N ARG A 73 29.44 -4.55 -4.24
CA ARG A 73 30.29 -3.69 -5.07
C ARG A 73 31.72 -4.24 -5.17
N LYS A 74 32.26 -4.77 -4.06
CA LYS A 74 33.57 -5.42 -4.04
C LYS A 74 33.58 -6.66 -4.94
N CYS A 75 32.59 -7.56 -4.80
CA CYS A 75 32.47 -8.76 -5.64
C CYS A 75 32.38 -8.39 -7.12
N ARG A 76 31.62 -7.34 -7.48
CA ARG A 76 31.54 -6.82 -8.84
C ARG A 76 32.88 -6.33 -9.35
N GLY A 77 33.59 -5.53 -8.55
CA GLY A 77 34.95 -5.06 -8.88
C GLY A 77 35.95 -6.20 -9.11
N ASP A 78 35.89 -7.20 -8.24
CA ASP A 78 36.75 -8.43 -8.36
C ASP A 78 36.42 -9.19 -9.66
N ALA A 79 35.14 -9.40 -9.97
CA ALA A 79 34.74 -10.06 -11.21
C ALA A 79 35.17 -9.27 -12.45
N ASP A 80 35.10 -7.95 -12.45
CA ASP A 80 35.54 -7.09 -13.55
C ASP A 80 37.08 -7.14 -13.72
N ASN A 81 37.85 -7.20 -12.62
CA ASN A 81 39.30 -7.36 -12.66
C ASN A 81 39.69 -8.75 -13.22
N LEU A 82 38.99 -9.80 -12.82
CA LEU A 82 39.20 -11.16 -13.37
C LEU A 82 38.85 -11.20 -14.87
N ARG A 83 37.80 -10.54 -15.32
CA ARG A 83 37.45 -10.43 -16.75
C ARG A 83 38.53 -9.68 -17.54
N LYS A 84 39.12 -8.59 -16.97
CA LYS A 84 40.25 -7.88 -17.58
C LYS A 84 41.46 -8.80 -17.70
N ALA A 85 41.83 -9.55 -16.64
CA ALA A 85 42.92 -10.49 -16.64
C ALA A 85 42.70 -11.61 -17.68
N LYS A 86 41.51 -12.20 -17.75
CA LYS A 86 41.15 -13.19 -18.78
C LYS A 86 41.31 -12.65 -20.20
N ARG A 87 40.93 -11.39 -20.47
CA ARG A 87 41.13 -10.74 -21.78
C ARG A 87 42.60 -10.64 -22.15
N LEU A 88 43.49 -10.36 -21.16
CA LEU A 88 44.95 -10.33 -21.41
C LEU A 88 45.48 -11.70 -21.78
N VAL A 89 45.08 -12.75 -21.06
CA VAL A 89 45.44 -14.15 -21.39
C VAL A 89 44.94 -14.54 -22.79
N SER A 90 43.68 -14.13 -23.13
CA SER A 90 43.14 -14.38 -24.48
C SER A 90 43.96 -13.70 -25.60
N LYS A 91 44.47 -12.49 -25.35
CA LYS A 91 45.39 -11.80 -26.31
C LYS A 91 46.71 -12.55 -26.43
N GLN A 92 47.33 -13.01 -25.33
CA GLN A 92 48.54 -13.80 -25.35
C GLN A 92 48.33 -15.14 -26.07
N PHE A 93 47.19 -15.80 -25.89
CA PHE A 93 46.80 -17.00 -26.61
C PHE A 93 46.83 -16.79 -28.12
N GLN A 94 46.31 -15.68 -28.63
CA GLN A 94 46.31 -15.36 -30.07
C GLN A 94 47.75 -15.19 -30.61
N VAL A 95 48.67 -14.59 -29.83
CA VAL A 95 50.07 -14.43 -30.18
C VAL A 95 50.77 -15.79 -30.23
N TYR A 96 50.63 -16.59 -29.17
CA TYR A 96 51.24 -17.91 -29.07
C TYR A 96 50.77 -18.87 -30.18
N ALA A 97 49.46 -18.82 -30.51
CA ALA A 97 48.91 -19.62 -31.59
C ALA A 97 49.49 -19.23 -32.96
N LYS A 98 49.73 -17.93 -33.22
CA LYS A 98 50.41 -17.46 -34.45
C LYS A 98 51.86 -17.90 -34.49
N GLU A 99 52.56 -17.89 -33.37
CA GLU A 99 53.97 -18.28 -33.22
C GLU A 99 54.17 -19.81 -33.08
N LYS A 100 53.09 -20.60 -33.18
CA LYS A 100 53.07 -22.07 -32.99
C LYS A 100 53.69 -22.53 -31.65
N LYS A 101 53.61 -21.70 -30.61
CA LYS A 101 54.01 -22.03 -29.24
C LYS A 101 52.94 -22.86 -28.53
N ASP A 102 53.34 -23.56 -27.47
CA ASP A 102 52.40 -24.31 -26.63
C ASP A 102 51.41 -23.35 -25.97
N VAL A 103 50.12 -23.58 -26.20
CA VAL A 103 48.98 -22.78 -25.70
C VAL A 103 48.25 -23.45 -24.51
N ALA A 104 48.65 -24.68 -24.14
CA ALA A 104 47.99 -25.44 -23.09
C ALA A 104 48.02 -24.70 -21.72
N PRO A 105 49.14 -24.08 -21.28
CA PRO A 105 49.15 -23.32 -20.03
C PRO A 105 48.20 -22.12 -20.03
N LEU A 106 48.12 -21.39 -21.16
CA LEU A 106 47.22 -20.23 -21.30
C LEU A 106 45.76 -20.65 -21.34
N ARG A 107 45.47 -21.84 -21.89
CA ARG A 107 44.12 -22.40 -21.88
C ARG A 107 43.68 -22.77 -20.46
N ALA A 108 44.56 -23.41 -19.69
CA ALA A 108 44.31 -23.73 -18.28
C ALA A 108 44.07 -22.47 -17.43
N GLN A 109 44.92 -21.44 -17.62
CA GLN A 109 44.77 -20.16 -16.93
C GLN A 109 43.46 -19.43 -17.31
N ALA A 110 43.05 -19.48 -18.58
CA ALA A 110 41.80 -18.90 -19.04
C ALA A 110 40.58 -19.62 -18.43
N GLN A 111 40.68 -20.96 -18.24
CA GLN A 111 39.63 -21.74 -17.57
C GLN A 111 39.58 -21.38 -16.08
N GLU A 112 40.70 -21.28 -15.39
CA GLU A 112 40.76 -20.85 -13.99
C GLU A 112 40.07 -19.47 -13.77
N PHE A 113 40.37 -18.52 -14.67
CA PHE A 113 39.66 -17.22 -14.61
C PHE A 113 38.15 -17.35 -14.87
N THR A 114 37.74 -18.26 -15.76
CA THR A 114 36.30 -18.52 -16.02
C THR A 114 35.63 -19.03 -14.76
N ASP A 115 36.23 -19.99 -14.08
CA ASP A 115 35.68 -20.59 -12.86
C ASP A 115 35.63 -19.57 -11.70
N LYS A 116 36.69 -18.75 -11.55
CA LYS A 116 36.72 -17.66 -10.56
C LYS A 116 35.66 -16.57 -10.83
N ILE A 117 35.45 -16.23 -12.10
CA ILE A 117 34.42 -15.28 -12.50
C ILE A 117 33.04 -15.83 -12.14
N ALA A 118 32.74 -17.09 -12.50
CA ALA A 118 31.49 -17.74 -12.20
C ALA A 118 31.22 -17.81 -10.68
N ALA A 119 32.24 -18.11 -9.87
CA ALA A 119 32.15 -18.12 -8.42
C ALA A 119 31.81 -16.72 -7.86
N LYS A 120 32.47 -15.66 -8.39
CA LYS A 120 32.17 -14.26 -7.96
C LYS A 120 30.82 -13.78 -8.42
N GLU A 121 30.37 -14.18 -9.61
CA GLU A 121 29.01 -13.86 -10.09
C GLU A 121 27.94 -14.52 -9.23
N LYS A 122 28.14 -15.76 -8.82
CA LYS A 122 27.26 -16.46 -7.88
C LYS A 122 27.23 -15.74 -6.52
N GLU A 123 28.39 -15.44 -5.93
CA GLU A 123 28.49 -14.69 -4.67
C GLU A 123 27.75 -13.34 -4.78
N MET A 124 27.89 -12.67 -5.93
CA MET A 124 27.23 -11.39 -6.19
C MET A 124 25.71 -11.50 -6.20
N VAL A 125 25.16 -12.59 -6.79
CA VAL A 125 23.71 -12.86 -6.79
C VAL A 125 23.22 -13.14 -5.37
N ASP A 126 23.94 -13.98 -4.62
CA ASP A 126 23.55 -14.34 -3.24
C ASP A 126 23.58 -13.12 -2.31
N VAL A 127 24.60 -12.27 -2.41
CA VAL A 127 24.72 -11.03 -1.61
C VAL A 127 23.66 -10.02 -2.02
N ALA A 128 23.35 -9.87 -3.32
CA ALA A 128 22.29 -8.99 -3.78
C ALA A 128 20.94 -9.42 -3.24
N ALA A 129 20.64 -10.72 -3.27
CA ALA A 129 19.38 -11.24 -2.74
C ALA A 129 19.23 -10.95 -1.23
N GLN A 130 20.28 -11.11 -0.43
CA GLN A 130 20.27 -10.79 1.00
C GLN A 130 20.09 -9.29 1.24
N ARG A 131 20.84 -8.45 0.51
CA ARG A 131 20.72 -6.99 0.59
C ARG A 131 19.29 -6.54 0.27
N ASP A 132 18.74 -7.02 -0.83
CA ASP A 132 17.43 -6.58 -1.33
C ASP A 132 16.30 -7.08 -0.43
N ALA A 133 16.44 -8.26 0.17
CA ALA A 133 15.49 -8.77 1.18
C ALA A 133 15.43 -7.88 2.44
N LEU A 134 16.60 -7.38 2.91
CA LEU A 134 16.66 -6.46 4.04
C LEU A 134 16.21 -5.04 3.66
N LEU A 135 16.59 -4.55 2.49
CA LEU A 135 16.21 -3.23 1.99
C LEU A 135 14.68 -3.09 1.89
N LYS A 136 13.97 -4.15 1.49
CA LYS A 136 12.50 -4.21 1.48
C LYS A 136 11.86 -4.06 2.85
N GLN A 137 12.59 -4.32 3.92
CA GLN A 137 12.08 -4.21 5.29
C GLN A 137 12.27 -2.80 5.88
N LEU A 138 13.09 -1.95 5.26
CA LEU A 138 13.24 -0.56 5.68
C LEU A 138 11.97 0.22 5.31
N GLY A 139 11.53 1.09 6.25
CA GLY A 139 10.40 1.98 6.03
C GLY A 139 10.77 3.20 5.21
N ASN A 140 9.79 3.78 4.53
CA ASN A 140 9.92 5.07 3.84
C ASN A 140 10.28 6.19 4.81
N PHE A 141 10.76 7.32 4.31
CA PHE A 141 10.99 8.53 5.13
C PHE A 141 9.71 8.98 5.81
N VAL A 142 9.76 9.13 7.13
CA VAL A 142 8.62 9.65 7.90
C VAL A 142 8.59 11.17 7.77
N HIS A 143 7.46 11.71 7.31
CA HIS A 143 7.27 13.16 7.18
C HIS A 143 7.28 13.84 8.55
N ASP A 144 7.81 15.09 8.62
CA ASP A 144 8.02 15.80 9.89
C ASP A 144 6.73 16.08 10.67
N SER A 145 5.59 16.21 9.98
CA SER A 145 4.30 16.44 10.62
C SER A 145 3.67 15.18 11.23
N VAL A 146 4.27 14.01 11.06
CA VAL A 146 3.77 12.76 11.62
C VAL A 146 4.09 12.70 13.12
N PRO A 147 3.09 12.46 14.00
CA PRO A 147 3.33 12.31 15.43
C PRO A 147 4.18 11.07 15.70
N VAL A 148 5.16 11.20 16.60
CA VAL A 148 6.13 10.12 16.89
C VAL A 148 5.71 9.39 18.16
N PHE A 149 4.97 8.31 17.97
CA PHE A 149 4.55 7.36 19.01
C PHE A 149 4.56 5.95 18.44
N GLU A 150 4.70 4.96 19.32
CA GLU A 150 4.79 3.56 18.90
C GLU A 150 3.43 3.00 18.46
N HIS A 151 2.35 3.42 19.11
CA HIS A 151 0.99 2.96 18.85
C HIS A 151 -0.02 4.12 18.82
N GLU A 152 -1.12 3.91 18.11
CA GLU A 152 -2.20 4.89 17.98
C GLU A 152 -2.91 5.19 19.30
N GLU A 153 -2.96 4.21 20.20
CA GLU A 153 -3.53 4.36 21.55
C GLU A 153 -2.47 4.05 22.62
N ALA A 154 -2.37 4.94 23.61
CA ALA A 154 -1.59 4.67 24.81
C ALA A 154 -2.23 3.53 25.65
N PRO A 155 -1.50 2.90 26.59
CA PRO A 155 -2.04 1.85 27.44
C PRO A 155 -3.28 2.24 28.26
N ASP A 156 -3.51 3.52 28.50
CA ASP A 156 -4.69 4.07 29.18
C ASP A 156 -5.86 4.37 28.22
N GLY A 157 -5.73 4.06 26.93
CA GLY A 157 -6.72 4.32 25.89
C GLY A 157 -6.69 5.75 25.33
N THR A 158 -5.70 6.57 25.70
CA THR A 158 -5.56 7.91 25.14
C THR A 158 -5.09 7.84 23.68
N LEU A 159 -5.84 8.51 22.77
CA LEU A 159 -5.47 8.61 21.36
C LEU A 159 -4.17 9.41 21.19
N GLN A 160 -3.18 8.82 20.54
CA GLN A 160 -1.87 9.44 20.26
C GLN A 160 -1.77 10.02 18.84
N ASN A 161 -2.67 9.63 17.94
CA ASN A 161 -2.80 10.24 16.64
C ASN A 161 -3.13 11.73 16.76
N ALA A 162 -2.52 12.57 15.93
CA ALA A 162 -2.86 13.99 15.88
C ALA A 162 -4.20 14.21 15.18
N ILE A 163 -5.12 14.88 15.86
CA ILE A 163 -6.41 15.27 15.26
C ILE A 163 -6.20 16.50 14.40
N GLU A 164 -6.27 16.35 13.07
CA GLU A 164 -6.07 17.43 12.11
C GLU A 164 -7.34 18.29 11.93
N SER A 165 -8.51 17.66 11.95
CA SER A 165 -9.79 18.38 11.82
C SER A 165 -10.97 17.57 12.31
N LYS A 166 -12.04 18.26 12.70
CA LYS A 166 -13.34 17.69 13.07
C LYS A 166 -14.47 18.40 12.31
N HIS A 167 -15.53 17.68 11.96
CA HIS A 167 -16.71 18.23 11.30
C HIS A 167 -17.99 17.71 11.94
N GLY A 168 -19.00 18.58 12.07
CA GLY A 168 -20.32 18.22 12.61
C GLY A 168 -20.33 17.92 14.10
N TRP A 169 -19.18 18.03 14.79
CA TRP A 169 -19.05 17.78 16.21
C TRP A 169 -19.72 18.87 17.06
N GLU A 170 -19.59 20.12 16.64
CA GLU A 170 -20.11 21.27 17.39
C GLU A 170 -21.65 21.38 17.40
N THR A 171 -22.28 20.90 16.34
CA THR A 171 -23.75 20.94 16.20
C THR A 171 -24.44 19.78 16.91
N ARG A 172 -23.70 18.78 17.35
CA ARG A 172 -24.20 17.61 18.07
C ARG A 172 -23.87 17.68 19.57
N ARG A 173 -24.25 18.76 20.24
CA ARG A 173 -24.15 18.91 21.69
C ARG A 173 -24.92 17.86 22.51
N VAL A 174 -25.29 16.75 21.93
CA VAL A 174 -26.12 15.71 22.53
C VAL A 174 -25.33 14.45 22.84
N PHE A 175 -24.00 14.54 23.01
CA PHE A 175 -23.13 13.40 23.31
C PHE A 175 -22.32 13.55 24.59
N PRO A 176 -21.80 12.47 25.16
CA PRO A 176 -21.81 12.04 26.56
C PRO A 176 -21.21 12.95 27.64
N ASP A 177 -20.68 14.11 27.32
CA ASP A 177 -20.25 15.09 28.33
C ASP A 177 -21.39 15.99 28.85
N SER A 178 -22.60 15.83 28.32
CA SER A 178 -23.75 16.65 28.72
C SER A 178 -24.47 16.03 29.91
N LYS A 179 -24.45 16.75 30.99
CA LYS A 179 -25.12 16.39 32.23
C LYS A 179 -26.66 16.42 32.01
N ASP A 180 -27.31 15.34 32.37
CA ASP A 180 -28.73 15.08 32.63
C ASP A 180 -29.86 15.74 31.77
N GLN A 181 -29.78 16.99 31.35
CA GLN A 181 -30.85 17.66 30.55
C GLN A 181 -30.88 17.18 29.09
N ASP A 182 -29.73 16.86 28.51
CA ASP A 182 -29.62 16.37 27.13
C ASP A 182 -30.01 14.89 27.02
N LYS A 183 -29.97 14.15 28.13
CA LYS A 183 -30.34 12.74 28.19
C LYS A 183 -31.85 12.53 27.99
N GLU A 184 -32.65 13.42 28.48
CA GLU A 184 -34.12 13.36 28.33
C GLU A 184 -34.57 13.71 26.90
N GLU A 185 -33.89 14.66 26.25
CA GLU A 185 -34.11 14.98 24.83
C GLU A 185 -33.58 13.88 23.90
N LEU A 186 -32.45 13.25 24.26
CA LEU A 186 -31.93 12.08 23.58
C LEU A 186 -32.88 10.89 23.68
N LEU A 187 -33.42 10.63 24.85
CA LEU A 187 -34.42 9.59 25.09
C LEU A 187 -35.71 9.86 24.27
N LYS A 188 -36.15 11.10 24.15
CA LYS A 188 -37.29 11.48 23.29
C LYS A 188 -36.99 11.29 21.81
N ARG A 189 -35.78 11.61 21.35
CA ARG A 189 -35.34 11.36 19.98
C ARG A 189 -35.16 9.88 19.67
N ASN A 190 -34.67 9.10 20.65
CA ASN A 190 -34.48 7.65 20.51
C ASN A 190 -35.80 6.85 20.59
N ALA A 191 -36.88 7.46 21.09
CA ALA A 191 -38.23 6.96 20.92
C ALA A 191 -38.75 7.09 19.48
N ALA A 192 -38.04 7.86 18.61
CA ALA A 192 -38.26 7.91 17.17
C ALA A 192 -37.82 6.59 16.49
N PRO A 193 -38.15 6.35 15.19
CA PRO A 193 -37.96 5.06 14.49
C PRO A 193 -36.58 4.43 14.54
N GLY A 194 -35.53 5.13 14.99
CA GLY A 194 -34.13 4.61 15.11
C GLY A 194 -33.71 4.17 16.52
N GLY A 195 -34.50 4.40 17.58
CA GLY A 195 -34.12 4.07 18.97
C GLY A 195 -34.37 2.61 19.35
N GLY A 196 -33.59 2.08 20.29
CA GLY A 196 -33.82 0.79 20.93
C GLY A 196 -34.92 0.87 21.99
N PRO A 197 -35.38 -0.28 22.54
CA PRO A 197 -36.45 -0.34 23.57
C PRO A 197 -36.13 0.47 24.82
N ASP A 198 -34.85 0.63 25.15
CA ASP A 198 -34.37 1.33 26.34
C ASP A 198 -33.93 2.77 26.08
N GLY A 199 -34.30 3.33 24.91
CA GLY A 199 -33.83 4.64 24.47
C GLY A 199 -32.38 4.73 24.05
N ALA A 200 -31.65 3.59 24.03
CA ALA A 200 -30.27 3.54 23.58
C ALA A 200 -30.18 3.63 22.04
N MET A 201 -29.12 4.27 21.54
CA MET A 201 -28.83 4.30 20.11
C MET A 201 -28.49 2.90 19.60
N LEU A 202 -29.13 2.49 18.50
CA LEU A 202 -28.88 1.20 17.90
C LEU A 202 -27.54 1.17 17.17
N LYS A 203 -26.86 0.03 17.25
CA LYS A 203 -25.66 -0.25 16.46
C LYS A 203 -26.04 -0.48 15.00
N HIS A 204 -25.10 -0.23 14.07
CA HIS A 204 -25.32 -0.36 12.63
C HIS A 204 -25.96 -1.70 12.21
N HIS A 205 -25.49 -2.82 12.77
CA HIS A 205 -26.04 -4.13 12.44
C HIS A 205 -27.47 -4.33 12.96
N GLN A 206 -27.80 -3.75 14.12
CA GLN A 206 -29.17 -3.79 14.65
C GLN A 206 -30.14 -3.01 13.76
N LEU A 207 -29.69 -1.86 13.24
CA LEU A 207 -30.47 -1.05 12.29
C LEU A 207 -30.70 -1.79 10.98
N LEU A 208 -29.65 -2.40 10.41
CA LEU A 208 -29.75 -3.19 9.20
C LEU A 208 -30.68 -4.40 9.39
N GLN A 209 -30.64 -5.08 10.54
CA GLN A 209 -31.57 -6.16 10.87
C GLN A 209 -33.00 -5.65 10.98
N ARG A 210 -33.22 -4.50 11.63
CA ARG A 210 -34.56 -3.89 11.78
C ARG A 210 -35.16 -3.49 10.42
N LEU A 211 -34.33 -3.05 9.48
CA LEU A 211 -34.75 -2.79 8.08
C LEU A 211 -34.94 -4.06 7.26
N GLY A 212 -34.67 -5.24 7.81
CA GLY A 212 -34.65 -6.50 7.07
C GLY A 212 -33.56 -6.56 5.97
N GLY A 213 -32.59 -5.63 6.05
CA GLY A 213 -31.54 -5.41 5.05
C GLY A 213 -30.29 -6.29 5.21
N TYR A 214 -30.20 -7.09 6.28
CA TYR A 214 -28.98 -7.81 6.66
C TYR A 214 -29.33 -9.18 7.27
N ASN A 215 -28.59 -10.23 6.89
CA ASN A 215 -28.73 -11.59 7.43
C ASN A 215 -27.36 -12.22 7.69
N PRO A 216 -26.82 -12.10 8.90
CA PRO A 216 -25.51 -12.68 9.26
C PRO A 216 -25.57 -14.19 9.47
N GLU A 217 -26.70 -14.75 9.95
CA GLU A 217 -26.82 -16.19 10.21
C GLU A 217 -26.76 -16.99 8.91
N ALA A 218 -27.43 -16.51 7.86
CA ALA A 218 -27.34 -17.12 6.54
C ALA A 218 -25.93 -16.96 5.97
N GLY A 219 -25.29 -15.80 6.14
CA GLY A 219 -23.91 -15.57 5.73
C GLY A 219 -22.94 -16.53 6.40
N ALA A 220 -23.04 -16.69 7.71
CA ALA A 220 -22.21 -17.62 8.47
C ALA A 220 -22.39 -19.09 8.04
N ARG A 221 -23.60 -19.49 7.69
CA ARG A 221 -23.85 -20.87 7.17
C ARG A 221 -23.21 -21.11 5.81
N VAL A 222 -23.11 -20.08 4.95
CA VAL A 222 -22.63 -20.21 3.57
C VAL A 222 -21.13 -19.98 3.48
N GLY A 223 -20.62 -18.91 4.11
CA GLY A 223 -19.25 -18.43 3.95
C GLY A 223 -18.40 -18.49 5.23
N GLY A 224 -18.96 -18.93 6.36
CA GLY A 224 -18.27 -18.91 7.64
C GLY A 224 -18.44 -17.60 8.41
N SER A 225 -17.67 -17.44 9.48
CA SER A 225 -17.70 -16.22 10.30
C SER A 225 -17.39 -14.98 9.45
N ARG A 226 -17.91 -13.80 9.85
CA ARG A 226 -17.71 -12.51 9.14
C ARG A 226 -18.27 -12.44 7.72
N CYS A 227 -19.08 -13.46 7.30
CA CYS A 227 -19.86 -13.41 6.08
C CYS A 227 -21.30 -13.04 6.39
N TYR A 228 -21.94 -12.36 5.47
CA TYR A 228 -23.32 -11.89 5.60
C TYR A 228 -24.02 -11.82 4.24
N PHE A 229 -25.34 -11.76 4.27
CA PHE A 229 -26.15 -11.36 3.11
C PHE A 229 -26.73 -9.97 3.35
N LEU A 230 -26.59 -9.08 2.38
CA LEU A 230 -27.47 -7.92 2.26
C LEU A 230 -28.77 -8.35 1.56
N LYS A 231 -29.87 -7.68 1.91
CA LYS A 231 -31.19 -7.94 1.35
C LYS A 231 -31.93 -6.63 1.10
N GLY A 232 -32.79 -6.59 0.07
CA GLY A 232 -33.71 -5.50 -0.19
C GLY A 232 -33.06 -4.11 -0.04
N ALA A 233 -33.52 -3.33 0.92
CA ALA A 233 -33.02 -1.98 1.16
C ALA A 233 -31.50 -1.92 1.43
N GLY A 234 -30.92 -2.94 2.08
CA GLY A 234 -29.47 -3.01 2.31
C GLY A 234 -28.70 -3.11 1.00
N VAL A 235 -29.16 -3.90 0.03
CA VAL A 235 -28.55 -4.00 -1.30
C VAL A 235 -28.69 -2.66 -2.04
N SER A 236 -29.89 -2.09 -2.05
CA SER A 236 -30.14 -0.81 -2.74
C SER A 236 -29.27 0.32 -2.18
N LEU A 237 -29.12 0.40 -0.87
CA LEU A 237 -28.26 1.39 -0.22
C LEU A 237 -26.78 1.20 -0.57
N ASN A 238 -26.30 -0.04 -0.58
CA ASN A 238 -24.93 -0.37 -0.97
C ASN A 238 -24.61 0.11 -2.40
N TYR A 239 -25.46 -0.22 -3.36
CA TYR A 239 -25.27 0.22 -4.75
C TYR A 239 -25.42 1.72 -4.92
N ALA A 240 -26.41 2.35 -4.27
CA ALA A 240 -26.62 3.78 -4.34
C ALA A 240 -25.40 4.56 -3.87
N LEU A 241 -24.75 4.09 -2.79
CA LEU A 241 -23.56 4.72 -2.25
C LEU A 241 -22.34 4.56 -3.16
N GLN A 242 -22.13 3.37 -3.71
CA GLN A 242 -21.05 3.14 -4.68
C GLN A 242 -21.23 4.02 -5.92
N MET A 243 -22.44 4.10 -6.47
CA MET A 243 -22.74 4.95 -7.62
C MET A 243 -22.55 6.43 -7.31
N TYR A 244 -22.94 6.85 -6.10
CA TYR A 244 -22.74 8.24 -5.67
C TYR A 244 -21.26 8.59 -5.56
N ALA A 245 -20.44 7.70 -4.96
CA ALA A 245 -19.00 7.88 -4.88
C ALA A 245 -18.32 7.92 -6.25
N GLN A 246 -18.72 7.02 -7.17
CA GLN A 246 -18.21 7.01 -8.54
C GLN A 246 -18.53 8.32 -9.27
N ASN A 247 -19.78 8.76 -9.23
CA ASN A 247 -20.20 10.03 -9.85
C ASN A 247 -19.49 11.23 -9.23
N PHE A 248 -19.30 11.24 -7.90
CA PHE A 248 -18.55 12.27 -7.22
C PHE A 248 -17.11 12.35 -7.75
N LEU A 249 -16.40 11.23 -7.89
CA LEU A 249 -15.03 11.20 -8.38
C LEU A 249 -14.92 11.53 -9.87
N VAL A 250 -15.85 11.07 -10.71
CA VAL A 250 -15.90 11.47 -12.13
C VAL A 250 -15.99 12.98 -12.27
N ASN A 251 -16.78 13.65 -11.43
CA ASN A 251 -16.88 15.12 -11.40
C ASN A 251 -15.62 15.83 -10.87
N GLN A 252 -14.64 15.07 -10.36
CA GLN A 252 -13.31 15.53 -9.94
C GLN A 252 -12.20 15.05 -10.91
N ASP A 253 -12.58 14.76 -12.16
CA ASP A 253 -11.69 14.33 -13.26
C ASP A 253 -11.01 12.97 -13.05
N TYR A 254 -11.60 12.08 -12.23
CA TYR A 254 -11.12 10.70 -12.12
C TYR A 254 -11.70 9.82 -13.21
N THR A 255 -10.84 8.98 -13.80
CA THR A 255 -11.26 7.91 -14.71
C THR A 255 -11.63 6.67 -13.91
N LEU A 256 -12.87 6.16 -14.12
CA LEU A 256 -13.29 4.92 -13.47
C LEU A 256 -12.51 3.72 -14.00
N LEU A 257 -12.01 2.89 -13.08
CA LEU A 257 -11.39 1.60 -13.40
C LEU A 257 -12.08 0.50 -12.59
N GLN A 258 -12.48 -0.56 -13.29
CA GLN A 258 -12.89 -1.82 -12.66
C GLN A 258 -11.79 -2.86 -12.93
N PRO A 259 -10.92 -3.14 -11.96
CA PRO A 259 -9.80 -4.06 -12.15
C PRO A 259 -10.26 -5.52 -12.03
N PRO A 260 -9.42 -6.50 -12.44
CA PRO A 260 -9.60 -7.89 -12.04
C PRO A 260 -9.50 -8.02 -10.52
N TYR A 261 -10.30 -8.94 -9.93
CA TYR A 261 -10.33 -9.15 -8.48
C TYR A 261 -9.29 -10.16 -7.99
N PHE A 262 -8.48 -10.67 -8.87
CA PHE A 262 -7.31 -11.51 -8.57
C PHE A 262 -6.11 -11.05 -9.38
N MET A 263 -4.92 -11.29 -8.85
CA MET A 263 -3.65 -10.96 -9.49
C MET A 263 -2.71 -12.16 -9.49
N ARG A 264 -1.84 -12.23 -10.47
CA ARG A 264 -0.71 -13.16 -10.48
C ARG A 264 0.22 -12.84 -9.32
N LYS A 265 0.83 -13.87 -8.72
CA LYS A 265 1.74 -13.73 -7.59
C LYS A 265 2.92 -12.82 -7.90
N ASP A 266 3.53 -12.96 -9.07
CA ASP A 266 4.68 -12.17 -9.51
C ASP A 266 4.34 -10.67 -9.60
N VAL A 267 3.17 -10.32 -10.15
CA VAL A 267 2.68 -8.93 -10.22
C VAL A 267 2.35 -8.42 -8.81
N MET A 268 1.64 -9.22 -8.00
CA MET A 268 1.28 -8.86 -6.63
C MET A 268 2.53 -8.59 -5.77
N SER A 269 3.59 -9.39 -5.93
CA SER A 269 4.86 -9.20 -5.19
C SER A 269 5.59 -7.90 -5.54
N GLY A 270 5.26 -7.29 -6.69
CA GLY A 270 5.76 -5.98 -7.09
C GLY A 270 5.00 -4.80 -6.49
N VAL A 271 3.80 -5.01 -5.93
CA VAL A 271 2.91 -3.93 -5.44
C VAL A 271 2.45 -4.11 -3.99
N ALA A 272 2.73 -5.26 -3.36
CA ALA A 272 2.40 -5.55 -1.97
C ALA A 272 3.58 -6.20 -1.24
N GLN A 273 3.62 -6.07 0.08
CA GLN A 273 4.68 -6.68 0.89
C GLN A 273 4.47 -8.19 1.00
N LEU A 274 5.51 -8.99 0.69
CA LEU A 274 5.44 -10.46 0.72
C LEU A 274 5.00 -11.03 2.08
N ALA A 275 5.38 -10.38 3.19
CA ALA A 275 4.97 -10.80 4.53
C ALA A 275 3.45 -10.78 4.74
N GLU A 276 2.72 -9.95 3.97
CA GLU A 276 1.26 -9.83 4.07
C GLU A 276 0.51 -10.91 3.27
N PHE A 277 1.19 -11.63 2.34
CA PHE A 277 0.53 -12.59 1.45
C PHE A 277 -0.14 -13.72 2.21
N ASP A 278 0.59 -14.38 3.11
CA ASP A 278 0.09 -15.56 3.79
C ASP A 278 -0.87 -15.21 4.93
N GLU A 279 -0.73 -14.05 5.53
CA GLU A 279 -1.56 -13.61 6.65
C GLU A 279 -2.85 -12.89 6.20
N ALA A 280 -2.75 -12.01 5.19
CA ALA A 280 -3.85 -11.11 4.82
C ALA A 280 -4.59 -11.52 3.54
N LEU A 281 -3.92 -12.15 2.55
CA LEU A 281 -4.48 -12.40 1.22
C LEU A 281 -5.01 -13.81 1.04
N TYR A 282 -6.12 -13.96 0.32
CA TYR A 282 -6.63 -15.25 -0.12
C TYR A 282 -5.85 -15.75 -1.33
N HIS A 283 -5.26 -16.94 -1.22
CA HIS A 283 -4.62 -17.63 -2.33
C HIS A 283 -5.67 -18.40 -3.16
N VAL A 284 -5.60 -18.25 -4.48
CA VAL A 284 -6.42 -18.98 -5.45
C VAL A 284 -5.55 -20.01 -6.14
N GLY A 285 -5.76 -21.28 -5.81
CA GLY A 285 -5.06 -22.40 -6.46
C GLY A 285 -5.72 -22.81 -7.78
N GLY A 286 -4.98 -23.51 -8.64
CA GLY A 286 -5.52 -24.13 -9.86
C GLY A 286 -5.61 -23.20 -11.07
N GLY A 287 -4.60 -22.39 -11.32
CA GLY A 287 -4.49 -21.57 -12.56
C GLY A 287 -4.54 -22.41 -13.84
N ASP A 288 -4.66 -21.75 -14.98
CA ASP A 288 -4.70 -22.36 -16.32
C ASP A 288 -3.51 -23.29 -16.52
N GLU A 289 -3.75 -24.48 -17.11
CA GLU A 289 -2.68 -25.48 -17.37
C GLU A 289 -1.62 -24.95 -18.33
N THR A 290 -1.92 -23.90 -19.10
CA THR A 290 -0.99 -23.21 -19.99
C THR A 290 -0.03 -22.29 -19.27
N GLU A 291 -0.37 -21.82 -18.06
CA GLU A 291 0.48 -20.96 -17.22
C GLU A 291 1.53 -21.79 -16.48
N LYS A 292 2.74 -21.27 -16.32
CA LYS A 292 3.87 -21.96 -15.68
C LYS A 292 4.42 -21.18 -14.49
N GLY A 293 4.94 -21.90 -13.50
CA GLY A 293 5.63 -21.31 -12.35
C GLY A 293 4.73 -20.40 -11.54
N GLU A 294 5.24 -19.24 -11.13
CA GLU A 294 4.53 -18.26 -10.29
C GLU A 294 3.32 -17.61 -10.97
N GLU A 295 3.22 -17.68 -12.31
CA GLU A 295 2.07 -17.19 -13.06
C GLU A 295 0.79 -17.95 -12.75
N ARG A 296 0.89 -19.24 -12.38
CA ARG A 296 -0.25 -20.08 -11.98
C ARG A 296 -0.80 -19.73 -10.60
N GLU A 297 0.04 -19.14 -9.74
CA GLU A 297 -0.36 -18.74 -8.41
C GLU A 297 -1.03 -17.37 -8.47
N LYS A 298 -2.26 -17.29 -8.01
CA LYS A 298 -3.04 -16.05 -7.97
C LYS A 298 -3.52 -15.78 -6.56
N TYR A 299 -3.72 -14.50 -6.27
CA TYR A 299 -4.28 -14.02 -5.01
C TYR A 299 -5.45 -13.10 -5.28
N LEU A 300 -6.48 -13.18 -4.44
CA LEU A 300 -7.55 -12.18 -4.45
C LEU A 300 -7.02 -10.86 -3.93
N ILE A 301 -7.46 -9.75 -4.54
CA ILE A 301 -7.05 -8.40 -4.16
C ILE A 301 -7.63 -8.00 -2.80
N ALA A 302 -6.82 -7.34 -1.97
CA ALA A 302 -7.28 -6.70 -0.73
C ALA A 302 -7.73 -5.26 -0.95
N THR A 303 -7.38 -4.67 -2.11
CA THR A 303 -7.62 -3.28 -2.50
C THR A 303 -7.42 -3.14 -4.01
N SER A 304 -8.15 -2.23 -4.67
CA SER A 304 -7.94 -1.92 -6.09
C SER A 304 -6.62 -1.20 -6.37
N GLU A 305 -5.98 -0.62 -5.37
CA GLU A 305 -4.62 -0.07 -5.48
C GLU A 305 -3.65 -1.08 -6.08
N GLN A 306 -3.71 -2.34 -5.63
CA GLN A 306 -2.82 -3.40 -6.07
C GLN A 306 -2.87 -3.62 -7.60
N PRO A 307 -4.03 -3.92 -8.23
CA PRO A 307 -4.10 -4.10 -9.68
C PRO A 307 -3.95 -2.79 -10.46
N ILE A 308 -4.31 -1.64 -9.91
CA ILE A 308 -4.12 -0.34 -10.58
C ILE A 308 -2.64 0.02 -10.64
N CYS A 309 -1.84 -0.28 -9.60
CA CYS A 309 -0.38 -0.20 -9.70
C CYS A 309 0.16 -1.07 -10.84
N GLY A 310 -0.38 -2.29 -11.01
CA GLY A 310 -0.01 -3.19 -12.09
C GLY A 310 -0.51 -2.78 -13.48
N PHE A 311 -1.50 -1.88 -13.56
CA PHE A 311 -2.10 -1.44 -14.83
C PHE A 311 -1.08 -0.78 -15.75
N HIS A 312 -0.17 0.01 -15.20
CA HIS A 312 0.92 0.66 -15.94
C HIS A 312 2.25 -0.11 -15.91
N MET A 313 2.22 -1.41 -15.59
CA MET A 313 3.41 -2.23 -15.55
C MET A 313 4.16 -2.21 -16.88
N ASN A 314 5.47 -1.92 -16.83
CA ASN A 314 6.35 -1.80 -18.00
C ASN A 314 5.99 -0.67 -18.99
N GLU A 315 5.18 0.29 -18.58
CA GLU A 315 4.93 1.50 -19.35
C GLU A 315 5.88 2.64 -18.96
N TRP A 316 6.24 3.45 -19.95
CA TRP A 316 7.00 4.68 -19.77
C TRP A 316 6.06 5.87 -19.78
N ILE A 317 6.03 6.61 -18.69
CA ILE A 317 5.26 7.86 -18.61
C ILE A 317 6.26 9.01 -18.64
N LYS A 318 6.02 10.01 -19.49
CA LYS A 318 6.91 11.17 -19.60
C LYS A 318 6.74 12.09 -18.41
N GLU A 319 7.85 12.49 -17.81
CA GLU A 319 7.89 13.40 -16.66
C GLU A 319 7.07 14.67 -16.87
N LYS A 320 7.26 15.32 -18.04
CA LYS A 320 6.53 16.54 -18.39
C LYS A 320 5.01 16.37 -18.43
N ASP A 321 4.52 15.18 -18.80
CA ASP A 321 3.09 14.91 -18.88
C ASP A 321 2.51 14.77 -17.45
N LEU A 322 3.23 14.11 -16.52
CA LEU A 322 2.86 14.01 -15.11
C LEU A 322 2.97 15.35 -14.36
N MET A 323 3.96 16.18 -14.71
CA MET A 323 4.08 17.53 -14.15
C MET A 323 2.90 18.41 -14.55
N ALA A 324 2.42 18.27 -15.79
CA ALA A 324 1.29 19.04 -16.29
C ALA A 324 -0.05 18.51 -15.78
N ASN A 325 -0.26 17.20 -15.81
CA ASN A 325 -1.53 16.56 -15.49
C ASN A 325 -1.30 15.23 -14.75
N PRO A 326 -1.61 15.14 -13.45
CA PRO A 326 -1.65 13.87 -12.74
C PRO A 326 -2.64 12.91 -13.38
N ILE A 327 -2.32 11.61 -13.39
CA ILE A 327 -3.24 10.58 -13.83
C ILE A 327 -4.10 10.18 -12.63
N LYS A 328 -5.42 10.35 -12.74
CA LYS A 328 -6.37 10.11 -11.65
C LYS A 328 -7.29 8.95 -12.00
N TYR A 329 -7.29 7.91 -11.18
CA TYR A 329 -8.18 6.75 -11.30
C TYR A 329 -9.08 6.61 -10.10
N ALA A 330 -10.34 6.27 -10.35
CA ALA A 330 -11.27 5.80 -9.35
C ALA A 330 -11.46 4.28 -9.51
N GLY A 331 -10.81 3.52 -8.64
CA GLY A 331 -10.89 2.05 -8.62
C GLY A 331 -12.20 1.60 -7.99
N VAL A 332 -12.95 0.75 -8.70
CA VAL A 332 -14.21 0.17 -8.19
C VAL A 332 -14.04 -1.34 -8.12
N SER A 333 -14.00 -1.90 -6.93
CA SER A 333 -13.76 -3.33 -6.77
C SER A 333 -14.40 -3.93 -5.53
N THR A 334 -14.63 -5.23 -5.60
CA THR A 334 -14.73 -6.09 -4.42
C THR A 334 -13.32 -6.40 -3.92
N CYS A 335 -13.14 -6.33 -2.61
CA CYS A 335 -11.89 -6.57 -1.91
C CYS A 335 -12.05 -7.77 -0.97
N PHE A 336 -10.96 -8.52 -0.73
CA PHE A 336 -10.97 -9.75 0.06
C PHE A 336 -9.84 -9.75 1.08
N ARG A 337 -10.15 -10.02 2.35
CA ARG A 337 -9.16 -10.08 3.42
C ARG A 337 -9.39 -11.29 4.31
N LYS A 338 -8.35 -11.97 4.75
CA LYS A 338 -8.43 -13.10 5.69
C LYS A 338 -8.81 -12.67 7.10
N GLU A 339 -8.52 -11.42 7.48
CA GLU A 339 -8.77 -10.89 8.83
C GLU A 339 -8.18 -11.77 9.95
N ALA A 340 -7.04 -12.40 9.67
CA ALA A 340 -6.35 -13.28 10.61
C ALA A 340 -5.89 -12.48 11.85
N GLY A 341 -6.07 -13.06 13.04
CA GLY A 341 -5.58 -12.46 14.30
C GLY A 341 -6.44 -11.32 14.87
N SER A 342 -7.42 -10.80 14.14
CA SER A 342 -8.30 -9.74 14.65
C SER A 342 -9.41 -10.29 15.54
N SER A 343 -9.10 -10.57 16.81
CA SER A 343 -10.08 -10.84 17.86
C SER A 343 -10.31 -9.53 18.63
N GLY A 344 -11.53 -8.98 18.63
CA GLY A 344 -11.78 -7.76 19.36
C GLY A 344 -13.19 -7.17 19.22
N ARG A 345 -13.34 -5.87 19.54
CA ARG A 345 -14.61 -5.14 19.67
C ARG A 345 -15.51 -5.20 18.43
N ASP A 346 -14.98 -5.34 17.21
CA ASP A 346 -15.70 -5.23 15.94
C ASP A 346 -16.00 -6.58 15.26
N THR A 347 -16.15 -7.66 16.05
CA THR A 347 -16.49 -8.99 15.55
C THR A 347 -17.96 -9.12 15.11
N ARG A 348 -18.83 -8.19 15.53
CA ARG A 348 -20.26 -8.16 15.15
C ARG A 348 -20.55 -7.10 14.11
N GLY A 349 -21.45 -7.43 13.18
CA GLY A 349 -21.85 -6.51 12.12
C GLY A 349 -21.00 -6.67 10.88
N ILE A 350 -20.69 -5.55 10.23
CA ILE A 350 -20.04 -5.47 8.94
C ILE A 350 -18.79 -4.59 8.92
N PHE A 351 -18.23 -4.29 10.09
CA PHE A 351 -16.97 -3.53 10.16
C PHE A 351 -15.76 -4.34 9.71
N ARG A 352 -15.70 -5.64 10.10
CA ARG A 352 -14.61 -6.53 9.75
C ARG A 352 -15.16 -7.77 9.07
N VAL A 353 -15.05 -7.81 7.76
CA VAL A 353 -15.64 -8.83 6.89
C VAL A 353 -14.61 -9.34 5.90
N HIS A 354 -14.78 -10.57 5.44
CA HIS A 354 -13.86 -11.19 4.48
C HIS A 354 -13.99 -10.64 3.07
N GLN A 355 -15.17 -10.10 2.73
CA GLN A 355 -15.48 -9.53 1.43
C GLN A 355 -16.24 -8.22 1.60
N PHE A 356 -15.81 -7.19 0.86
CA PHE A 356 -16.43 -5.86 0.87
C PHE A 356 -16.17 -5.14 -0.45
N GLU A 357 -16.96 -4.12 -0.76
CA GLU A 357 -16.77 -3.25 -1.91
C GLU A 357 -16.06 -1.97 -1.50
N LYS A 358 -15.20 -1.46 -2.39
CA LYS A 358 -14.46 -0.22 -2.20
C LYS A 358 -14.46 0.62 -3.48
N VAL A 359 -14.72 1.92 -3.32
CA VAL A 359 -14.43 2.94 -4.35
C VAL A 359 -13.20 3.71 -3.88
N GLU A 360 -12.14 3.71 -4.68
CA GLU A 360 -10.81 4.12 -4.27
C GLU A 360 -10.22 5.18 -5.20
N GLN A 361 -9.69 6.25 -4.63
CA GLN A 361 -8.88 7.23 -5.36
C GLN A 361 -7.46 6.69 -5.53
N PHE A 362 -6.91 6.86 -6.72
CA PHE A 362 -5.54 6.50 -7.05
C PHE A 362 -4.94 7.54 -7.99
N VAL A 363 -3.82 8.15 -7.61
CA VAL A 363 -3.21 9.23 -8.39
C VAL A 363 -1.74 8.92 -8.64
N ILE A 364 -1.35 8.98 -9.92
CA ILE A 364 0.04 8.96 -10.37
C ILE A 364 0.41 10.39 -10.72
N CYS A 365 1.40 10.95 -10.04
CA CYS A 365 1.82 12.33 -10.25
C CYS A 365 3.34 12.48 -10.22
N HIS A 366 3.82 13.64 -10.67
CA HIS A 366 5.23 14.01 -10.47
C HIS A 366 5.57 14.11 -8.97
N PRO A 367 6.76 13.67 -8.52
CA PRO A 367 7.16 13.71 -7.11
C PRO A 367 6.97 15.07 -6.44
N GLU A 368 7.28 16.17 -7.13
CA GLU A 368 7.11 17.53 -6.61
C GLU A 368 5.63 17.94 -6.37
N LYS A 369 4.68 17.24 -7.01
CA LYS A 369 3.24 17.47 -6.87
C LYS A 369 2.57 16.54 -5.86
N SER A 370 3.29 15.61 -5.31
CA SER A 370 2.73 14.51 -4.52
C SER A 370 2.04 14.97 -3.24
N TRP A 371 2.63 15.93 -2.51
CA TRP A 371 2.01 16.47 -1.30
C TRP A 371 0.74 17.26 -1.60
N GLU A 372 0.73 18.02 -2.70
CA GLU A 372 -0.45 18.73 -3.18
C GLU A 372 -1.57 17.75 -3.50
N GLN A 373 -1.26 16.65 -4.21
CA GLN A 373 -2.24 15.61 -4.54
C GLN A 373 -2.76 14.87 -3.30
N HIS A 374 -1.91 14.61 -2.32
CA HIS A 374 -2.32 13.99 -1.06
C HIS A 374 -3.35 14.86 -0.30
N GLU A 375 -3.10 16.16 -0.19
CA GLU A 375 -4.03 17.09 0.46
C GLU A 375 -5.32 17.28 -0.38
N GLU A 376 -5.22 17.28 -1.72
CA GLU A 376 -6.39 17.33 -2.60
C GLU A 376 -7.30 16.11 -2.37
N MET A 377 -6.74 14.90 -2.33
CA MET A 377 -7.48 13.67 -2.08
C MET A 377 -8.17 13.70 -0.71
N LEU A 378 -7.47 14.18 0.33
CA LEU A 378 -8.07 14.38 1.65
C LEU A 378 -9.24 15.37 1.60
N MET A 379 -9.10 16.49 0.88
CA MET A 379 -10.17 17.49 0.74
C MET A 379 -11.39 16.89 0.02
N GLN A 380 -11.17 16.07 -1.01
CA GLN A 380 -12.25 15.39 -1.72
C GLN A 380 -12.97 14.39 -0.80
N CYS A 381 -12.25 13.63 0.02
CA CYS A 381 -12.84 12.73 1.03
C CYS A 381 -13.67 13.51 2.07
N LYS A 382 -13.17 14.66 2.55
CA LYS A 382 -13.92 15.56 3.45
C LYS A 382 -15.21 16.03 2.80
N THR A 383 -15.14 16.51 1.55
CA THR A 383 -16.30 17.01 0.80
C THR A 383 -17.33 15.90 0.58
N PHE A 384 -16.89 14.72 0.18
CA PHE A 384 -17.76 13.56 0.02
C PHE A 384 -18.46 13.19 1.33
N THR A 385 -17.71 13.06 2.43
CA THR A 385 -18.26 12.69 3.74
C THR A 385 -19.23 13.74 4.28
N GLN A 386 -18.93 15.02 4.05
CA GLN A 386 -19.83 16.13 4.40
C GLN A 386 -21.14 16.11 3.59
N SER A 387 -21.06 15.77 2.29
CA SER A 387 -22.24 15.68 1.43
C SER A 387 -23.21 14.58 1.89
N LEU A 388 -22.71 13.60 2.63
CA LEU A 388 -23.49 12.53 3.25
C LEU A 388 -24.05 12.92 4.64
N GLY A 389 -23.74 14.12 5.13
CA GLY A 389 -24.18 14.60 6.44
C GLY A 389 -23.53 13.89 7.63
N LEU A 390 -22.39 13.23 7.42
CA LEU A 390 -21.70 12.50 8.48
C LEU A 390 -20.83 13.41 9.33
N SER A 391 -20.82 13.16 10.63
CA SER A 391 -19.82 13.73 11.54
C SER A 391 -18.59 12.87 11.53
N TYR A 392 -17.41 13.49 11.44
CA TYR A 392 -16.13 12.77 11.35
C TYR A 392 -15.01 13.56 12.03
N ARG A 393 -13.91 12.86 12.28
CA ARG A 393 -12.60 13.47 12.53
C ARG A 393 -11.60 12.94 11.51
N VAL A 394 -10.55 13.71 11.27
CA VAL A 394 -9.35 13.29 10.50
C VAL A 394 -8.21 13.20 11.49
N VAL A 395 -7.52 12.09 11.47
CA VAL A 395 -6.36 11.82 12.32
C VAL A 395 -5.12 11.57 11.44
N ASN A 396 -3.99 12.10 11.88
CA ASN A 396 -2.67 11.84 11.31
C ASN A 396 -2.06 10.68 12.11
N ILE A 397 -1.85 9.57 11.44
CA ILE A 397 -1.44 8.31 12.07
C ILE A 397 -0.01 8.43 12.60
N VAL A 398 0.23 7.89 13.78
CA VAL A 398 1.54 7.85 14.44
C VAL A 398 2.56 7.05 13.64
N SER A 399 3.83 7.42 13.80
CA SER A 399 4.92 6.84 13.01
C SER A 399 5.13 5.33 13.21
N GLY A 400 4.81 4.79 14.39
CA GLY A 400 4.95 3.37 14.69
C GLY A 400 3.92 2.48 13.98
N ASP A 401 2.73 3.02 13.68
CA ASP A 401 1.65 2.29 13.02
C ASP A 401 1.56 2.59 11.50
N LEU A 402 2.53 3.34 10.93
CA LEU A 402 2.66 3.48 9.49
C LEU A 402 3.16 2.19 8.85
N ASN A 403 2.51 1.72 7.80
CA ASN A 403 3.07 0.68 6.95
C ASN A 403 4.39 1.16 6.29
N ASN A 404 5.29 0.23 5.95
CA ASN A 404 6.63 0.58 5.49
C ASN A 404 6.67 1.49 4.28
N ALA A 405 5.72 1.37 3.36
CA ALA A 405 5.67 2.19 2.16
C ALA A 405 5.20 3.63 2.41
N ALA A 406 4.41 3.88 3.46
CA ALA A 406 3.83 5.20 3.72
C ALA A 406 4.83 6.16 4.39
N ALA A 407 4.95 7.37 3.85
CA ALA A 407 5.66 8.49 4.48
C ALA A 407 4.76 9.28 5.45
N LYS A 408 3.47 9.27 5.21
CA LYS A 408 2.41 9.88 6.01
C LYS A 408 1.08 9.21 5.69
N LYS A 409 0.19 9.15 6.65
CA LYS A 409 -1.13 8.56 6.49
C LYS A 409 -2.15 9.37 7.27
N TYR A 410 -3.27 9.68 6.63
CA TYR A 410 -4.46 10.20 7.29
C TYR A 410 -5.54 9.14 7.33
N ASP A 411 -6.20 8.98 8.47
CA ASP A 411 -7.44 8.25 8.56
C ASP A 411 -8.60 9.22 8.84
N MET A 412 -9.69 9.01 8.14
CA MET A 412 -10.94 9.70 8.40
C MET A 412 -11.87 8.74 9.12
N GLU A 413 -12.31 9.12 10.30
CA GLU A 413 -13.14 8.31 11.15
C GLU A 413 -14.50 8.98 11.35
N ALA A 414 -15.58 8.26 11.02
CA ALA A 414 -16.92 8.73 11.28
C ALA A 414 -17.36 8.38 12.70
N TRP A 415 -18.23 9.23 13.25
CA TRP A 415 -18.87 8.98 14.54
C TRP A 415 -20.00 7.97 14.42
N PHE A 416 -19.98 6.94 15.27
CA PHE A 416 -21.02 5.92 15.37
C PHE A 416 -21.75 6.00 16.71
N PRO A 417 -22.90 6.64 16.76
CA PRO A 417 -23.63 6.90 18.01
C PRO A 417 -23.95 5.64 18.81
N GLY A 418 -24.27 4.51 18.15
CA GLY A 418 -24.57 3.25 18.80
C GLY A 418 -23.37 2.55 19.44
N TYR A 419 -22.16 3.00 19.12
CA TYR A 419 -20.91 2.52 19.71
C TYR A 419 -20.30 3.54 20.67
N ASP A 420 -20.78 4.79 20.64
CA ASP A 420 -20.22 5.94 21.35
C ASP A 420 -18.73 6.11 21.01
N ASP A 421 -18.39 5.94 19.74
CA ASP A 421 -17.00 5.89 19.30
C ASP A 421 -16.84 6.19 17.80
N PHE A 422 -15.62 6.55 17.41
CA PHE A 422 -15.24 6.74 16.03
C PHE A 422 -14.84 5.41 15.36
N ARG A 423 -15.08 5.31 14.05
CA ARG A 423 -14.62 4.21 13.24
C ARG A 423 -14.09 4.74 11.92
N GLU A 424 -12.96 4.20 11.50
CA GLU A 424 -12.34 4.51 10.21
C GLU A 424 -13.30 4.19 9.06
N ILE A 425 -13.45 5.17 8.17
CA ILE A 425 -14.24 5.05 6.94
C ILE A 425 -13.38 5.25 5.69
N VAL A 426 -12.26 5.96 5.80
CA VAL A 426 -11.32 6.24 4.70
C VAL A 426 -9.92 6.31 5.28
N SER A 427 -8.96 5.71 4.58
CA SER A 427 -7.54 5.85 4.84
C SER A 427 -6.83 6.40 3.61
N ILE A 428 -5.99 7.42 3.78
CA ILE A 428 -5.29 8.13 2.71
C ILE A 428 -3.79 8.05 2.99
N ALA A 429 -3.09 7.20 2.23
CA ALA A 429 -1.66 7.01 2.38
C ALA A 429 -0.87 7.76 1.30
N PHE A 430 0.22 8.38 1.70
CA PHE A 430 1.24 8.90 0.83
C PHE A 430 2.34 7.85 0.68
N VAL A 431 2.46 7.27 -0.51
CA VAL A 431 3.40 6.19 -0.81
C VAL A 431 4.37 6.68 -1.90
N VAL A 432 5.67 6.59 -1.62
CA VAL A 432 6.73 6.83 -2.61
C VAL A 432 7.33 5.48 -2.97
N LEU A 433 7.24 5.10 -4.24
CA LEU A 433 7.88 3.91 -4.78
C LEU A 433 9.06 4.33 -5.66
N GLY A 434 10.22 4.59 -5.06
CA GLY A 434 11.40 5.07 -5.78
C GLY A 434 11.13 6.38 -6.54
N TRP A 435 11.10 6.35 -7.86
CA TRP A 435 10.83 7.51 -8.72
C TRP A 435 9.33 7.73 -9.02
N LEU A 436 8.47 6.80 -8.60
CA LEU A 436 7.02 6.89 -8.76
C LEU A 436 6.36 7.25 -7.46
N VAL A 437 5.59 8.32 -7.44
CA VAL A 437 4.74 8.67 -6.31
C VAL A 437 3.32 8.24 -6.62
N VAL A 438 2.82 7.32 -5.81
CA VAL A 438 1.43 6.89 -5.79
C VAL A 438 0.79 7.46 -4.55
N VAL A 439 -0.29 8.22 -4.72
CA VAL A 439 -1.14 8.62 -3.61
C VAL A 439 -2.42 7.81 -3.72
N GLY A 440 -2.59 6.87 -2.81
CA GLY A 440 -3.77 6.02 -2.73
C GLY A 440 -4.68 6.42 -1.58
N CYS A 441 -5.98 6.37 -1.80
CA CYS A 441 -6.99 6.48 -0.75
C CYS A 441 -7.73 5.16 -0.69
N GLY A 442 -7.39 4.36 0.30
CA GLY A 442 -8.05 3.08 0.53
C GLY A 442 -8.02 2.72 2.01
N SER A 443 -9.10 2.18 2.53
CA SER A 443 -9.16 1.77 3.93
C SER A 443 -8.62 0.34 4.10
N TRP A 444 -7.80 0.14 5.13
CA TRP A 444 -7.52 -1.19 5.68
C TRP A 444 -8.76 -1.80 6.35
N PHE A 445 -9.77 -0.98 6.62
CA PHE A 445 -11.01 -1.38 7.28
C PHE A 445 -12.21 -0.82 6.52
N THR A 446 -13.04 -1.70 6.06
CA THR A 446 -14.44 -1.52 5.70
C THR A 446 -14.79 -0.54 4.58
N SER A 447 -15.44 -1.09 3.63
CA SER A 447 -16.22 -0.48 2.57
C SER A 447 -16.86 0.85 2.97
N ILE A 448 -16.66 1.89 2.18
CA ILE A 448 -17.58 3.05 2.16
C ILE A 448 -19.05 2.58 2.07
N ALA A 449 -19.26 1.43 1.48
CA ALA A 449 -20.57 0.89 1.22
C ALA A 449 -21.47 0.69 2.44
N ILE A 450 -20.94 0.63 3.67
CA ILE A 450 -21.75 0.01 4.71
C ILE A 450 -21.71 0.76 6.05
N LEU A 451 -20.90 1.77 6.17
CA LEU A 451 -20.83 2.54 7.41
C LEU A 451 -22.01 3.51 7.60
N PHE A 452 -22.98 3.48 6.69
CA PHE A 452 -24.23 4.21 6.88
C PHE A 452 -25.16 3.45 7.80
N SER A 453 -24.95 3.71 9.08
CA SER A 453 -26.09 3.56 9.97
C SER A 453 -27.19 4.53 9.52
N PRO A 454 -28.42 4.07 9.27
CA PRO A 454 -29.57 4.97 9.10
C PRO A 454 -29.68 6.01 10.20
N CYS A 455 -29.06 5.81 11.36
CA CYS A 455 -28.94 6.82 12.42
C CYS A 455 -28.21 8.10 12.02
N CYS A 456 -27.42 8.10 10.93
CA CYS A 456 -26.83 9.33 10.42
C CYS A 456 -27.82 10.15 9.59
N PHE A 457 -28.91 9.53 9.11
CA PHE A 457 -29.95 10.15 8.29
C PHE A 457 -31.32 10.31 9.00
N LEU A 458 -31.47 9.75 10.18
CA LEU A 458 -32.64 9.93 11.06
C LEU A 458 -32.25 10.65 12.35
#